data_73ee3e37709672913f1a515efce8be94
#
_entry.id   73ee3e37709672913f1a515efce8be94
#
_cell.length_a   1.000
_cell.length_b   1.000
_cell.length_c   1.000
_cell.angle_alpha   90.00
_cell.angle_beta   90.00
_cell.angle_gamma   90.00
#
_symmetry.space_group_name_H-M   'P 1'
#
loop_
_entity.id
_entity.type
_entity.pdbx_description
1 polymer ?
#
loop_
_entity_poly.entity_id
_entity_poly.type
_entity_poly.pdbx_seq_one_letter_code
_entity_poly.pdbx_strand_id
1 'polypeptide(L)'
;MYEVPQDGKTQGEIMIRGNSVMKGYFKNEKATVEAFDGGYFHSGDIAVHHPDSYIQIADRAKDIIISGGENVSSVEVEGCLMSHPAVSLCAVVAKPDEKWGEVPCAFIELLDGARATEEELIKFSREKLAGFKTPKKIIFQELPKTSTGKIQKFELRKSFG
;
A
#
# COMPACT_ATOMS: atom_id res chain seq x y z
N MET A 1 6.30 20.83 10.37
CA MET A 1 5.49 19.62 10.70
C MET A 1 4.19 20.11 11.29
N TYR A 2 3.05 19.67 10.76
CA TYR A 2 1.70 20.07 11.21
C TYR A 2 0.89 18.83 11.50
N GLU A 3 0.08 18.88 12.56
CA GLU A 3 -0.86 17.80 12.84
C GLU A 3 -1.99 17.76 11.81
N VAL A 4 -2.42 16.57 11.42
CA VAL A 4 -3.59 16.41 10.54
C VAL A 4 -4.88 16.59 11.33
N PRO A 5 -5.95 17.14 10.72
CA PRO A 5 -7.24 17.28 11.39
C PRO A 5 -7.87 15.90 11.69
N GLN A 6 -8.72 15.86 12.74
CA GLN A 6 -9.48 14.67 13.10
C GLN A 6 -10.76 14.55 12.26
N ASP A 7 -10.60 14.49 10.95
CA ASP A 7 -11.72 14.47 9.98
C ASP A 7 -11.97 13.09 9.34
N GLY A 8 -11.12 12.11 9.65
CA GLY A 8 -11.17 10.76 9.07
C GLY A 8 -10.86 10.71 7.57
N LYS A 9 -10.31 11.78 7.00
CA LYS A 9 -10.07 11.92 5.56
C LYS A 9 -8.65 12.37 5.22
N THR A 10 -8.15 13.40 5.95
CA THR A 10 -6.83 13.94 5.71
C THR A 10 -5.78 12.95 6.14
N GLN A 11 -4.93 12.56 5.19
CA GLN A 11 -3.85 11.60 5.42
C GLN A 11 -2.60 12.29 5.98
N GLY A 12 -1.93 11.61 6.91
CA GLY A 12 -0.63 12.00 7.42
C GLY A 12 0.18 10.81 7.87
N GLU A 13 1.48 10.99 8.04
CA GLU A 13 2.37 9.96 8.54
C GLU A 13 2.23 9.81 10.06
N ILE A 14 2.19 8.58 10.56
CA ILE A 14 2.27 8.31 12.00
C ILE A 14 3.70 8.56 12.46
N MET A 15 3.85 9.56 13.31
CA MET A 15 5.14 9.94 13.87
C MET A 15 5.15 9.66 15.38
N ILE A 16 6.23 9.05 15.86
CA ILE A 16 6.30 8.54 17.22
C ILE A 16 7.47 9.17 17.98
N ARG A 17 7.21 9.59 19.22
CA ARG A 17 8.22 10.06 20.15
C ARG A 17 7.98 9.48 21.54
N GLY A 18 9.02 9.01 22.20
CA GLY A 18 8.92 8.50 23.57
C GLY A 18 10.03 7.51 23.93
N ASN A 19 10.04 7.10 25.18
CA ASN A 19 11.11 6.24 25.73
C ASN A 19 11.11 4.81 25.16
N SER A 20 10.01 4.37 24.57
CA SER A 20 9.87 3.06 23.93
C SER A 20 10.39 3.01 22.50
N VAL A 21 10.69 4.19 21.90
CA VAL A 21 11.23 4.26 20.56
C VAL A 21 12.70 3.85 20.55
N MET A 22 13.11 3.10 19.53
CA MET A 22 14.51 2.67 19.37
C MET A 22 15.46 3.86 19.30
N LYS A 23 16.73 3.63 19.65
CA LYS A 23 17.80 4.66 19.53
C LYS A 23 18.23 4.89 18.08
N GLY A 24 18.03 3.91 17.22
CA GLY A 24 18.45 3.95 15.81
C GLY A 24 18.65 2.57 15.21
N TYR A 25 18.96 2.53 13.93
CA TYR A 25 19.29 1.31 13.20
C TYR A 25 20.75 0.90 13.46
N PHE A 26 20.96 -0.37 13.78
CA PHE A 26 22.28 -0.89 14.11
C PHE A 26 23.27 -0.69 12.97
N LYS A 27 24.38 0.01 13.25
CA LYS A 27 25.47 0.33 12.30
C LYS A 27 24.96 0.99 10.98
N ASN A 28 23.85 1.74 11.04
CA ASN A 28 23.30 2.47 9.88
C ASN A 28 22.89 3.87 10.31
N GLU A 29 23.90 4.74 10.41
CA GLU A 29 23.70 6.14 10.83
C GLU A 29 22.81 6.92 9.84
N LYS A 30 23.03 6.71 8.53
CA LYS A 30 22.24 7.39 7.49
C LYS A 30 20.74 7.09 7.63
N ALA A 31 20.37 5.81 7.71
CA ALA A 31 18.97 5.43 7.90
C ALA A 31 18.42 5.91 9.25
N THR A 32 19.28 6.00 10.29
CA THR A 32 18.85 6.53 11.59
C THR A 32 18.52 8.02 11.49
N VAL A 33 19.38 8.82 10.87
CA VAL A 33 19.14 10.25 10.69
C VAL A 33 17.86 10.50 9.89
N GLU A 34 17.67 9.78 8.78
CA GLU A 34 16.46 9.86 7.95
C GLU A 34 15.19 9.50 8.74
N ALA A 35 15.25 8.41 9.54
CA ALA A 35 14.10 7.94 10.30
C ALA A 35 13.75 8.81 11.51
N PHE A 36 14.65 9.69 11.97
CA PHE A 36 14.43 10.57 13.12
C PHE A 36 14.45 12.06 12.75
N ASP A 37 14.18 12.39 11.51
CA ASP A 37 14.13 13.79 11.08
C ASP A 37 13.09 14.57 11.92
N GLY A 38 13.42 15.81 12.26
CA GLY A 38 12.57 16.65 13.11
C GLY A 38 12.39 16.15 14.55
N GLY A 39 13.16 15.12 15.00
CA GLY A 39 13.15 14.59 16.37
C GLY A 39 12.01 13.62 16.69
N TYR A 40 11.32 13.11 15.68
CA TYR A 40 10.32 12.06 15.78
C TYR A 40 10.74 10.86 14.93
N PHE A 41 10.36 9.67 15.37
CA PHE A 41 10.51 8.47 14.56
C PHE A 41 9.42 8.44 13.49
N HIS A 42 9.82 8.47 12.24
CA HIS A 42 8.97 8.30 11.06
C HIS A 42 8.63 6.82 10.88
N SER A 43 7.38 6.44 11.13
CA SER A 43 6.98 5.03 11.02
C SER A 43 6.90 4.55 9.56
N GLY A 44 6.72 5.46 8.61
CA GLY A 44 6.40 5.17 7.21
C GLY A 44 4.96 4.67 7.03
N ASP A 45 4.12 4.69 8.06
CA ASP A 45 2.71 4.32 7.98
C ASP A 45 1.87 5.58 7.78
N ILE A 46 1.10 5.63 6.70
CA ILE A 46 0.14 6.71 6.41
C ILE A 46 -1.20 6.34 7.01
N ALA A 47 -1.81 7.28 7.71
CA ALA A 47 -3.06 7.07 8.42
C ALA A 47 -3.98 8.28 8.32
N VAL A 48 -5.24 8.09 8.66
CA VAL A 48 -6.22 9.15 8.94
C VAL A 48 -6.58 9.15 10.41
N HIS A 49 -6.87 10.32 10.96
CA HIS A 49 -7.29 10.49 12.35
C HIS A 49 -8.79 10.75 12.38
N HIS A 50 -9.54 9.85 13.01
CA HIS A 50 -11.00 9.96 13.12
C HIS A 50 -11.44 10.88 14.26
N PRO A 51 -12.67 11.46 14.19
CA PRO A 51 -13.22 12.33 15.24
C PRO A 51 -13.33 11.67 16.62
N ASP A 52 -13.42 10.35 16.69
CA ASP A 52 -13.46 9.53 17.90
C ASP A 52 -12.06 9.18 18.44
N SER A 53 -11.03 9.84 17.90
CA SER A 53 -9.61 9.65 18.23
C SER A 53 -9.00 8.30 17.80
N TYR A 54 -9.71 7.49 17.01
CA TYR A 54 -9.10 6.31 16.40
C TYR A 54 -8.21 6.70 15.23
N ILE A 55 -7.10 5.96 15.07
CA ILE A 55 -6.20 6.11 13.96
C ILE A 55 -6.39 4.88 13.05
N GLN A 56 -6.75 5.12 11.79
CA GLN A 56 -6.88 4.09 10.78
C GLN A 56 -5.69 4.15 9.82
N ILE A 57 -4.89 3.09 9.78
CA ILE A 57 -3.78 2.97 8.82
C ILE A 57 -4.38 2.82 7.43
N ALA A 58 -3.98 3.71 6.52
CA ALA A 58 -4.41 3.73 5.13
C ALA A 58 -3.46 2.95 4.22
N ASP A 59 -2.14 3.14 4.41
CA ASP A 59 -1.10 2.44 3.65
C ASP A 59 0.30 2.69 4.24
N ARG A 60 1.32 2.12 3.62
CA ARG A 60 2.72 2.51 3.78
C ARG A 60 3.08 3.62 2.80
N ALA A 61 3.84 4.63 3.25
CA ALA A 61 4.26 5.75 2.40
C ALA A 61 4.93 5.29 1.09
N LYS A 62 5.78 4.25 1.16
CA LYS A 62 6.47 3.65 0.01
C LYS A 62 5.59 2.78 -0.88
N ASP A 63 4.38 2.44 -0.44
CA ASP A 63 3.44 1.56 -1.15
C ASP A 63 2.29 2.36 -1.79
N ILE A 64 2.15 3.65 -1.44
CA ILE A 64 1.24 4.57 -2.13
C ILE A 64 1.66 4.70 -3.60
N ILE A 65 0.68 4.62 -4.48
CA ILE A 65 0.85 4.69 -5.94
C ILE A 65 0.40 6.08 -6.38
N ILE A 66 1.25 6.80 -7.11
CA ILE A 66 0.93 8.16 -7.59
C ILE A 66 0.45 8.07 -9.04
N SER A 67 -0.86 7.95 -9.22
CA SER A 67 -1.48 7.79 -10.54
C SER A 67 -2.11 9.09 -11.03
N GLY A 68 -1.50 9.74 -12.02
CA GLY A 68 -1.98 11.00 -12.57
C GLY A 68 -2.01 12.15 -11.56
N GLY A 69 -1.13 12.13 -10.56
CA GLY A 69 -1.07 13.11 -9.47
C GLY A 69 -1.97 12.78 -8.27
N GLU A 70 -2.75 11.72 -8.33
CA GLU A 70 -3.63 11.26 -7.25
C GLU A 70 -2.98 10.12 -6.47
N ASN A 71 -3.10 10.16 -5.14
CA ASN A 71 -2.62 9.10 -4.26
C ASN A 71 -3.60 7.93 -4.25
N VAL A 72 -3.11 6.75 -4.60
CA VAL A 72 -3.88 5.49 -4.56
C VAL A 72 -3.29 4.60 -3.47
N SER A 73 -4.12 4.26 -2.48
CA SER A 73 -3.75 3.27 -1.46
C SER A 73 -3.72 1.87 -2.07
N SER A 74 -2.59 1.20 -1.95
CA SER A 74 -2.45 -0.19 -2.36
C SER A 74 -3.37 -1.10 -1.53
N VAL A 75 -3.53 -0.81 -0.25
CA VAL A 75 -4.39 -1.56 0.68
C VAL A 75 -5.87 -1.44 0.31
N GLU A 76 -6.34 -0.27 -0.12
CA GLU A 76 -7.72 -0.08 -0.58
C GLU A 76 -8.02 -0.95 -1.81
N VAL A 77 -7.10 -0.97 -2.77
CA VAL A 77 -7.24 -1.77 -4.00
C VAL A 77 -7.16 -3.27 -3.69
N GLU A 78 -6.24 -3.69 -2.82
CA GLU A 78 -6.12 -5.08 -2.34
C GLU A 78 -7.40 -5.53 -1.64
N GLY A 79 -7.94 -4.72 -0.72
CA GLY A 79 -9.18 -5.02 -0.01
C GLY A 79 -10.37 -5.19 -0.97
N CYS A 80 -10.45 -4.34 -1.99
CA CYS A 80 -11.47 -4.48 -3.03
C CYS A 80 -11.32 -5.82 -3.77
N LEU A 81 -10.13 -6.15 -4.29
CA LEU A 81 -9.89 -7.38 -5.04
C LEU A 81 -10.05 -8.65 -4.19
N MET A 82 -9.61 -8.63 -2.93
CA MET A 82 -9.80 -9.74 -2.00
C MET A 82 -11.27 -9.96 -1.62
N SER A 83 -12.18 -9.00 -1.87
CA SER A 83 -13.62 -9.23 -1.73
C SER A 83 -14.24 -10.05 -2.88
N HIS A 84 -13.46 -10.37 -3.92
CA HIS A 84 -13.91 -11.24 -5.01
C HIS A 84 -13.81 -12.72 -4.59
N PRO A 85 -14.87 -13.55 -4.84
CA PRO A 85 -14.94 -14.92 -4.31
C PRO A 85 -13.87 -15.88 -4.84
N ALA A 86 -13.21 -15.57 -5.95
CA ALA A 86 -12.13 -16.40 -6.49
C ALA A 86 -10.73 -16.04 -5.98
N VAL A 87 -10.57 -14.89 -5.28
CA VAL A 87 -9.27 -14.37 -4.86
C VAL A 87 -8.92 -14.87 -3.46
N SER A 88 -7.76 -15.50 -3.33
CA SER A 88 -7.20 -15.95 -2.05
C SER A 88 -6.34 -14.85 -1.42
N LEU A 89 -5.39 -14.32 -2.21
CA LEU A 89 -4.48 -13.25 -1.78
C LEU A 89 -4.27 -12.25 -2.90
N CYS A 90 -4.02 -11.01 -2.51
CA CYS A 90 -3.71 -9.93 -3.45
C CYS A 90 -2.58 -9.06 -2.91
N ALA A 91 -1.70 -8.62 -3.79
CA ALA A 91 -0.73 -7.58 -3.51
C ALA A 91 -0.71 -6.58 -4.67
N VAL A 92 -0.83 -5.29 -4.34
CA VAL A 92 -0.85 -4.22 -5.33
C VAL A 92 0.41 -3.39 -5.20
N VAL A 93 1.06 -3.13 -6.33
CA VAL A 93 2.25 -2.28 -6.42
C VAL A 93 2.12 -1.28 -7.55
N ALA A 94 2.90 -0.22 -7.49
CA ALA A 94 3.05 0.74 -8.57
C ALA A 94 3.73 0.05 -9.77
N LYS A 95 3.15 0.24 -10.95
CA LYS A 95 3.75 -0.09 -12.24
C LYS A 95 3.99 1.21 -12.99
N PRO A 96 5.19 1.46 -13.56
CA PRO A 96 5.45 2.63 -14.40
C PRO A 96 4.47 2.71 -15.59
N ASP A 97 4.00 3.91 -15.88
CA ASP A 97 3.08 4.20 -16.98
C ASP A 97 3.44 5.53 -17.64
N GLU A 98 3.57 5.55 -18.96
CA GLU A 98 4.01 6.74 -19.72
C GLU A 98 3.04 7.93 -19.58
N LYS A 99 1.75 7.67 -19.43
CA LYS A 99 0.71 8.70 -19.34
C LYS A 99 0.45 9.17 -17.93
N TRP A 100 0.44 8.25 -16.96
CA TRP A 100 -0.02 8.50 -15.59
C TRP A 100 1.11 8.55 -14.57
N GLY A 101 2.38 8.36 -15.01
CA GLY A 101 3.55 8.18 -14.16
C GLY A 101 3.56 6.78 -13.55
N GLU A 102 2.57 6.49 -12.72
CA GLU A 102 2.35 5.16 -12.15
C GLU A 102 0.88 4.73 -12.30
N VAL A 103 0.67 3.43 -12.31
CA VAL A 103 -0.67 2.82 -12.27
C VAL A 103 -0.67 1.61 -11.33
N PRO A 104 -1.81 1.31 -10.68
CA PRO A 104 -1.92 0.11 -9.87
C PRO A 104 -1.80 -1.16 -10.73
N CYS A 105 -0.93 -2.07 -10.29
CA CYS A 105 -0.80 -3.43 -10.83
C CYS A 105 -1.03 -4.43 -9.69
N ALA A 106 -1.99 -5.33 -9.86
CA ALA A 106 -2.33 -6.33 -8.86
C ALA A 106 -1.71 -7.69 -9.20
N PHE A 107 -1.07 -8.30 -8.21
CA PHE A 107 -0.62 -9.68 -8.23
C PHE A 107 -1.57 -10.52 -7.39
N ILE A 108 -2.07 -11.62 -7.94
CA ILE A 108 -3.19 -12.38 -7.36
C ILE A 108 -2.90 -13.86 -7.28
N GLU A 109 -3.14 -14.42 -6.10
CA GLU A 109 -3.34 -15.86 -5.92
C GLU A 109 -4.85 -16.15 -5.92
N LEU A 110 -5.27 -17.11 -6.70
CA LEU A 110 -6.66 -17.60 -6.68
C LEU A 110 -6.83 -18.70 -5.61
N LEU A 111 -8.05 -18.88 -5.14
CA LEU A 111 -8.41 -20.03 -4.34
C LEU A 111 -8.27 -21.32 -5.15
N ASP A 112 -7.98 -22.44 -4.47
CA ASP A 112 -7.84 -23.74 -5.11
C ASP A 112 -9.09 -24.11 -5.92
N GLY A 113 -8.87 -24.41 -7.21
CA GLY A 113 -9.94 -24.74 -8.14
C GLY A 113 -10.77 -23.55 -8.64
N ALA A 114 -10.58 -22.35 -8.11
CA ALA A 114 -11.23 -21.15 -8.60
C ALA A 114 -10.63 -20.66 -9.92
N ARG A 115 -11.43 -19.94 -10.70
CA ARG A 115 -10.99 -19.30 -11.96
C ARG A 115 -11.50 -17.86 -11.99
N ALA A 116 -10.68 -16.98 -12.47
CA ALA A 116 -11.02 -15.60 -12.81
C ALA A 116 -10.10 -15.11 -13.91
N THR A 117 -10.55 -14.21 -14.76
CA THR A 117 -9.73 -13.56 -15.77
C THR A 117 -9.28 -12.18 -15.31
N GLU A 118 -8.26 -11.64 -15.97
CA GLU A 118 -7.80 -10.26 -15.73
C GLU A 118 -8.95 -9.27 -15.94
N GLU A 119 -9.69 -9.42 -17.03
CA GLU A 119 -10.80 -8.54 -17.39
C GLU A 119 -11.92 -8.57 -16.36
N GLU A 120 -12.27 -9.75 -15.84
CA GLU A 120 -13.28 -9.90 -14.78
C GLU A 120 -12.89 -9.15 -13.52
N LEU A 121 -11.65 -9.31 -13.06
CA LEU A 121 -11.18 -8.66 -11.84
C LEU A 121 -11.00 -7.15 -12.01
N ILE A 122 -10.55 -6.68 -13.18
CA ILE A 122 -10.52 -5.25 -13.51
C ILE A 122 -11.93 -4.68 -13.52
N LYS A 123 -12.89 -5.35 -14.15
CA LYS A 123 -14.30 -4.92 -14.17
C LYS A 123 -14.88 -4.88 -12.75
N PHE A 124 -14.67 -5.92 -11.96
CA PHE A 124 -15.12 -6.00 -10.58
C PHE A 124 -14.58 -4.84 -9.72
N SER A 125 -13.28 -4.53 -9.87
CA SER A 125 -12.69 -3.39 -9.14
C SER A 125 -13.21 -2.04 -9.63
N ARG A 126 -13.48 -1.88 -10.93
CA ARG A 126 -14.03 -0.65 -11.52
C ARG A 126 -15.44 -0.32 -11.03
N GLU A 127 -16.23 -1.32 -10.69
CA GLU A 127 -17.58 -1.14 -10.14
C GLU A 127 -17.55 -0.62 -8.69
N LYS A 128 -16.42 -0.79 -7.98
CA LYS A 128 -16.29 -0.47 -6.56
C LYS A 128 -15.30 0.66 -6.25
N LEU A 129 -14.36 0.92 -7.14
CA LEU A 129 -13.30 1.91 -6.97
C LEU A 129 -13.42 3.04 -8.01
N ALA A 130 -12.89 4.20 -7.65
CA ALA A 130 -12.69 5.28 -8.62
C ALA A 130 -11.80 4.81 -9.79
N GLY A 131 -12.02 5.35 -10.98
CA GLY A 131 -11.35 4.88 -12.20
C GLY A 131 -9.82 4.94 -12.17
N PHE A 132 -9.24 5.92 -11.48
CA PHE A 132 -7.79 6.06 -11.32
C PHE A 132 -7.21 5.04 -10.31
N LYS A 133 -8.03 4.50 -9.40
CA LYS A 133 -7.66 3.44 -8.44
C LYS A 133 -7.77 2.04 -9.04
N THR A 134 -8.49 1.89 -10.16
CA THR A 134 -8.69 0.59 -10.81
C THR A 134 -7.36 0.07 -11.37
N PRO A 135 -6.95 -1.16 -11.06
CA PRO A 135 -5.74 -1.76 -11.63
C PRO A 135 -5.75 -1.75 -13.16
N LYS A 136 -4.62 -1.43 -13.76
CA LYS A 136 -4.44 -1.47 -15.22
C LYS A 136 -3.87 -2.80 -15.69
N LYS A 137 -3.35 -3.60 -14.76
CA LYS A 137 -2.82 -4.92 -15.01
C LYS A 137 -3.08 -5.84 -13.83
N ILE A 138 -3.40 -7.11 -14.13
CA ILE A 138 -3.47 -8.19 -13.14
C ILE A 138 -2.54 -9.31 -13.58
N ILE A 139 -1.76 -9.82 -12.65
CA ILE A 139 -0.82 -10.91 -12.87
C ILE A 139 -1.17 -12.02 -11.88
N PHE A 140 -1.45 -13.20 -12.39
CA PHE A 140 -1.73 -14.38 -11.58
C PHE A 140 -0.43 -15.13 -11.31
N GLN A 141 -0.06 -15.21 -10.03
CA GLN A 141 1.12 -15.94 -9.58
C GLN A 141 1.07 -16.21 -8.08
N GLU A 142 1.90 -17.09 -7.60
CA GLU A 142 2.21 -17.23 -6.17
C GLU A 142 2.93 -15.96 -5.68
N LEU A 143 2.50 -15.45 -4.50
CA LEU A 143 3.07 -14.23 -3.93
C LEU A 143 4.28 -14.55 -3.06
N PRO A 144 5.42 -13.85 -3.24
CA PRO A 144 6.58 -14.03 -2.40
C PRO A 144 6.27 -13.63 -0.96
N LYS A 145 6.53 -14.51 -0.01
CA LYS A 145 6.26 -14.32 1.42
C LYS A 145 7.53 -14.47 2.24
N THR A 146 7.61 -13.76 3.35
CA THR A 146 8.61 -14.01 4.38
C THR A 146 8.29 -15.29 5.13
N SER A 147 9.22 -15.78 5.96
CA SER A 147 8.99 -16.92 6.86
C SER A 147 7.82 -16.72 7.83
N THR A 148 7.42 -15.45 8.07
CA THR A 148 6.28 -15.08 8.92
C THR A 148 4.97 -14.90 8.12
N GLY A 149 4.98 -15.20 6.82
CA GLY A 149 3.80 -15.09 5.94
C GLY A 149 3.52 -13.69 5.36
N LYS A 150 4.37 -12.69 5.64
CA LYS A 150 4.19 -11.34 5.12
C LYS A 150 4.61 -11.27 3.66
N ILE A 151 3.74 -10.72 2.79
CA ILE A 151 4.01 -10.54 1.36
C ILE A 151 5.16 -9.54 1.16
N GLN A 152 6.09 -9.90 0.29
CA GLN A 152 7.29 -9.10 -0.04
C GLN A 152 7.04 -8.28 -1.30
N LYS A 153 6.29 -7.16 -1.18
CA LYS A 153 5.98 -6.28 -2.32
C LYS A 153 7.23 -5.79 -3.08
N PHE A 154 8.37 -5.67 -2.41
CA PHE A 154 9.62 -5.25 -3.05
C PHE A 154 10.10 -6.25 -4.11
N GLU A 155 9.83 -7.55 -3.93
CA GLU A 155 10.14 -8.56 -4.95
C GLU A 155 9.22 -8.42 -6.16
N LEU A 156 7.92 -8.11 -5.94
CA LEU A 156 6.98 -7.90 -7.02
C LEU A 156 7.32 -6.68 -7.88
N ARG A 157 7.86 -5.61 -7.27
CA ARG A 157 8.30 -4.41 -7.99
C ARG A 157 9.43 -4.68 -8.96
N LYS A 158 10.30 -5.67 -8.71
CA LYS A 158 11.40 -6.06 -9.61
C LYS A 158 10.90 -6.53 -10.98
N SER A 159 9.62 -6.90 -11.10
CA SER A 159 9.02 -7.28 -12.39
C SER A 159 8.91 -6.10 -13.38
N PHE A 160 9.13 -4.88 -12.91
CA PHE A 160 8.96 -3.65 -13.71
C PHE A 160 10.25 -2.82 -13.87
N GLY A 161 11.42 -3.31 -13.39
CA GLY A 161 12.73 -2.67 -13.55
C GLY A 161 13.53 -2.59 -12.29
#